data_abecee8dc0409edecac66191d445f4ee
#
_entry.id   abecee8dc0409edecac66191d445f4ee
#
_cell.length_a   1.000
_cell.length_b   1.000
_cell.length_c   1.000
_cell.angle_alpha   90.00
_cell.angle_beta   90.00
_cell.angle_gamma   90.00
#
_symmetry.space_group_name_H-M   'P 1'
#
loop_
_entity.id
_entity.type
_entity.pdbx_description
1 polymer ?
#
loop_
_entity_poly.entity_id
_entity_poly.type
_entity_poly.pdbx_seq_one_letter_code
_entity_poly.pdbx_strand_id
1 'polypeptide(L)'
;MEDKIEIIVRYSETDQMSFVYHGNYVKYFEIGRIAWLKKLGISYKQMEKDGVMLPVIELKINFKQPASFDDKLILITRLKSIPSYMIEFEYSILRDNELITKGYTKLVFLNSKTNKPIRCPKFILDKIVLDK
;
A
#
# COMPACT_ATOMS: atom_id res chain seq x y z
N MET A 1 9.60 1.76 9.60
CA MET A 1 8.23 1.29 9.84
C MET A 1 7.74 0.46 8.68
N GLU A 2 7.67 -0.82 8.88
CA GLU A 2 7.22 -1.70 7.81
C GLU A 2 6.26 -2.75 8.34
N ASP A 3 5.44 -3.27 7.46
CA ASP A 3 4.50 -4.34 7.72
C ASP A 3 4.67 -5.42 6.66
N LYS A 4 4.49 -6.67 7.07
CA LYS A 4 4.59 -7.82 6.16
C LYS A 4 3.27 -8.57 6.18
N ILE A 5 2.76 -8.87 5.01
CA ILE A 5 1.57 -9.71 4.87
C ILE A 5 1.80 -10.75 3.79
N GLU A 6 1.07 -11.86 3.90
CA GLU A 6 1.10 -12.92 2.90
C GLU A 6 -0.05 -12.73 1.92
N ILE A 7 0.23 -12.88 0.65
CA ILE A 7 -0.76 -12.86 -0.42
C ILE A 7 -0.62 -14.16 -1.20
N ILE A 8 -1.73 -14.86 -1.40
CA ILE A 8 -1.77 -16.03 -2.27
C ILE A 8 -2.45 -15.60 -3.55
N VAL A 9 -1.77 -15.78 -4.70
CA VAL A 9 -2.28 -15.38 -5.99
C VAL A 9 -3.51 -16.21 -6.34
N ARG A 10 -4.64 -15.53 -6.63
CA ARG A 10 -5.88 -16.19 -7.03
C ARG A 10 -5.92 -16.36 -8.55
N TYR A 11 -6.63 -17.37 -8.99
CA TYR A 11 -6.78 -17.65 -10.42
C TYR A 11 -7.33 -16.44 -11.17
N SER A 12 -8.29 -15.74 -10.59
CA SER A 12 -8.91 -14.54 -11.17
C SER A 12 -7.95 -13.38 -11.35
N GLU A 13 -6.75 -13.44 -10.75
CA GLU A 13 -5.76 -12.38 -10.82
C GLU A 13 -4.74 -12.60 -11.94
N THR A 14 -4.84 -13.73 -12.66
CA THR A 14 -3.91 -14.08 -13.72
C THR A 14 -4.47 -13.72 -15.09
N ASP A 15 -3.56 -13.52 -16.04
CA ASP A 15 -3.90 -13.22 -17.44
C ASP A 15 -3.76 -14.46 -18.33
N GLN A 16 -3.90 -14.26 -19.65
CA GLN A 16 -3.80 -15.37 -20.61
C GLN A 16 -2.43 -16.03 -20.64
N MET A 17 -1.39 -15.36 -20.17
CA MET A 17 -0.04 -15.90 -20.07
C MET A 17 0.19 -16.67 -18.77
N SER A 18 -0.85 -16.84 -17.95
CA SER A 18 -0.80 -17.50 -16.65
C SER A 18 -0.02 -16.72 -15.57
N PHE A 19 0.26 -15.46 -15.82
CA PHE A 19 0.92 -14.59 -14.86
C PHE A 19 -0.07 -13.62 -14.24
N VAL A 20 0.25 -13.14 -13.04
CA VAL A 20 -0.52 -12.07 -12.42
C VAL A 20 -0.59 -10.88 -13.38
N TYR A 21 -1.81 -10.47 -13.72
CA TYR A 21 -2.02 -9.30 -14.56
C TYR A 21 -1.42 -8.07 -13.88
N HIS A 22 -0.66 -7.28 -14.63
CA HIS A 22 0.10 -6.16 -14.04
C HIS A 22 -0.76 -5.18 -13.25
N GLY A 23 -2.01 -4.96 -13.66
CA GLY A 23 -2.94 -4.08 -12.94
C GLY A 23 -3.30 -4.57 -11.53
N ASN A 24 -3.14 -5.84 -11.25
CA ASN A 24 -3.45 -6.39 -9.94
C ASN A 24 -2.40 -6.04 -8.87
N TYR A 25 -1.19 -5.67 -9.29
CA TYR A 25 -0.17 -5.24 -8.32
C TYR A 25 -0.60 -3.96 -7.59
N VAL A 26 -1.34 -3.09 -8.26
CA VAL A 26 -1.91 -1.89 -7.64
C VAL A 26 -2.85 -2.28 -6.50
N LYS A 27 -3.63 -3.34 -6.69
CA LYS A 27 -4.53 -3.86 -5.66
C LYS A 27 -3.74 -4.47 -4.49
N TYR A 28 -2.65 -5.15 -4.77
CA TYR A 28 -1.78 -5.70 -3.72
C TYR A 28 -1.20 -4.57 -2.87
N PHE A 29 -0.75 -3.50 -3.49
CA PHE A 29 -0.23 -2.34 -2.76
C PHE A 29 -1.31 -1.71 -1.89
N GLU A 30 -2.54 -1.63 -2.37
CA GLU A 30 -3.67 -1.13 -1.59
C GLU A 30 -3.90 -1.99 -0.35
N ILE A 31 -3.91 -3.31 -0.52
CA ILE A 31 -4.03 -4.26 0.59
C ILE A 31 -2.92 -4.01 1.61
N GLY A 32 -1.71 -3.81 1.13
CA GLY A 32 -0.55 -3.52 1.97
C GLY A 32 -0.68 -2.25 2.78
N ARG A 33 -1.15 -1.16 2.14
CA ARG A 33 -1.35 0.12 2.84
C ARG A 33 -2.41 0.01 3.91
N ILE A 34 -3.53 -0.63 3.59
CA ILE A 34 -4.63 -0.80 4.54
C ILE A 34 -4.17 -1.63 5.74
N ALA A 35 -3.42 -2.71 5.48
CA ALA A 35 -2.85 -3.54 6.55
C ALA A 35 -1.86 -2.75 7.40
N TRP A 36 -1.03 -1.91 6.77
CA TRP A 36 -0.06 -1.07 7.46
C TRP A 36 -0.75 -0.10 8.43
N LEU A 37 -1.80 0.57 7.96
CA LEU A 37 -2.60 1.48 8.80
C LEU A 37 -3.28 0.71 9.93
N LYS A 38 -3.84 -0.44 9.62
CA LYS A 38 -4.55 -1.28 10.61
C LYS A 38 -3.60 -1.72 11.74
N LYS A 39 -2.37 -2.04 11.40
CA LYS A 39 -1.36 -2.42 12.39
C LYS A 39 -1.07 -1.28 13.37
N LEU A 40 -1.19 -0.03 12.92
CA LEU A 40 -1.07 1.15 13.77
C LEU A 40 -2.34 1.43 14.57
N GLY A 41 -3.37 0.63 14.41
CA GLY A 41 -4.66 0.86 15.06
C GLY A 41 -5.54 1.88 14.34
N ILE A 42 -5.27 2.14 13.06
CA ILE A 42 -6.02 3.12 12.25
C ILE A 42 -6.96 2.37 11.32
N SER A 43 -8.25 2.67 11.45
CA SER A 43 -9.28 2.14 10.54
C SER A 43 -9.41 3.05 9.33
N TYR A 44 -9.15 2.52 8.14
CA TYR A 44 -9.33 3.25 6.88
C TYR A 44 -10.79 3.69 6.72
N LYS A 45 -11.73 2.80 7.09
CA LYS A 45 -13.16 3.11 7.05
C LYS A 45 -13.51 4.29 7.96
N GLN A 46 -12.92 4.34 9.15
CA GLN A 46 -13.15 5.45 10.08
C GLN A 46 -12.55 6.75 9.55
N MET A 47 -11.37 6.68 8.94
CA MET A 47 -10.75 7.85 8.28
C MET A 47 -11.70 8.45 7.25
N GLU A 48 -12.31 7.63 6.41
CA GLU A 48 -13.24 8.10 5.39
C GLU A 48 -14.48 8.74 6.02
N LYS A 49 -15.00 8.15 7.09
CA LYS A 49 -16.13 8.74 7.84
C LYS A 49 -15.76 10.10 8.44
N ASP A 50 -14.52 10.25 8.86
CA ASP A 50 -14.02 11.50 9.44
C ASP A 50 -13.67 12.53 8.37
N GLY A 51 -13.92 12.22 7.11
CA GLY A 51 -13.74 13.16 6.00
C GLY A 51 -12.33 13.23 5.45
N VAL A 52 -11.51 12.20 5.67
CA VAL A 52 -10.14 12.13 5.16
C VAL A 52 -10.07 11.13 4.03
N MET A 53 -9.65 11.59 2.84
CA MET A 53 -9.42 10.73 1.68
C MET A 53 -7.93 10.66 1.38
N LEU A 54 -7.51 9.55 0.77
CA LEU A 54 -6.11 9.30 0.42
C LEU A 54 -6.00 8.80 -1.03
N PRO A 55 -6.24 9.66 -2.01
CA PRO A 55 -6.03 9.24 -3.41
C PRO A 55 -4.55 9.08 -3.73
N VAL A 56 -4.27 8.12 -4.61
CA VAL A 56 -2.93 7.90 -5.15
C VAL A 56 -2.69 8.92 -6.25
N ILE A 57 -1.58 9.66 -6.16
CA ILE A 57 -1.20 10.66 -7.16
C ILE A 57 0.05 10.27 -7.94
N GLU A 58 0.79 9.26 -7.48
CA GLU A 58 1.94 8.74 -8.20
C GLU A 58 2.10 7.26 -7.91
N LEU A 59 2.40 6.50 -8.95
CA LEU A 59 2.56 5.06 -8.87
C LEU A 59 3.76 4.66 -9.73
N LYS A 60 4.65 3.85 -9.16
CA LYS A 60 5.78 3.28 -9.90
C LYS A 60 5.85 1.79 -9.59
N ILE A 61 6.05 0.97 -10.61
CA ILE A 61 6.21 -0.47 -10.46
C ILE A 61 7.40 -0.93 -11.30
N ASN A 62 8.24 -1.74 -10.69
CA ASN A 62 9.36 -2.37 -11.37
C ASN A 62 9.18 -3.88 -11.28
N PHE A 63 8.89 -4.50 -12.43
CA PHE A 63 8.66 -5.94 -12.52
C PHE A 63 9.98 -6.64 -12.78
N LYS A 64 10.37 -7.56 -11.92
CA LYS A 64 11.61 -8.34 -12.06
C LYS A 64 11.35 -9.77 -12.47
N GLN A 65 10.36 -10.40 -11.87
CA GLN A 65 9.93 -11.77 -12.13
C GLN A 65 8.41 -11.84 -12.09
N PRO A 66 7.77 -12.66 -12.96
CA PRO A 66 6.33 -12.81 -12.92
C PRO A 66 5.89 -13.68 -11.73
N ALA A 67 4.70 -13.43 -11.22
CA ALA A 67 4.03 -14.30 -10.28
C ALA A 67 2.94 -15.09 -10.98
N SER A 68 2.61 -16.26 -10.48
CA SER A 68 1.66 -17.19 -11.09
C SER A 68 0.59 -17.60 -10.11
N PHE A 69 -0.46 -18.24 -10.62
CA PHE A 69 -1.56 -18.75 -9.80
C PHE A 69 -1.02 -19.60 -8.64
N ASP A 70 -1.61 -19.38 -7.47
CA ASP A 70 -1.32 -20.10 -6.21
C ASP A 70 0.07 -19.83 -5.64
N ASP A 71 0.84 -18.94 -6.22
CA ASP A 71 2.10 -18.50 -5.61
C ASP A 71 1.83 -17.82 -4.28
N LYS A 72 2.67 -18.13 -3.30
CA LYS A 72 2.66 -17.48 -1.99
C LYS A 72 3.64 -16.32 -2.03
N LEU A 73 3.11 -15.12 -1.91
CA LEU A 73 3.90 -13.89 -1.97
C LEU A 73 3.96 -13.24 -0.60
N ILE A 74 5.10 -12.64 -0.28
CA ILE A 74 5.24 -11.80 0.90
C ILE A 74 5.30 -10.35 0.41
N LEU A 75 4.34 -9.55 0.85
CA LEU A 75 4.32 -8.12 0.55
C LEU A 75 4.83 -7.36 1.76
N ILE A 76 5.87 -6.59 1.53
CA ILE A 76 6.43 -5.71 2.56
C ILE A 76 6.06 -4.28 2.18
N THR A 77 5.33 -3.60 3.06
CA THR A 77 4.94 -2.21 2.91
C THR A 77 5.74 -1.37 3.89
N ARG A 78 6.43 -0.36 3.39
CA ARG A 78 7.31 0.47 4.20
C ARG A 78 6.98 1.95 4.00
N LEU A 79 6.87 2.66 5.12
CA LEU A 79 6.74 4.11 5.08
C LEU A 79 8.10 4.70 4.68
N LYS A 80 8.10 5.55 3.65
CA LYS A 80 9.36 6.13 3.13
C LYS A 80 9.90 7.25 4.02
N SER A 81 9.00 8.12 4.50
CA SER A 81 9.38 9.25 5.35
C SER A 81 8.17 9.70 6.16
N ILE A 82 8.41 10.53 7.17
CA ILE A 82 7.33 11.09 7.99
C ILE A 82 6.42 11.92 7.08
N PRO A 83 5.09 11.63 7.06
CA PRO A 83 4.18 12.33 6.17
C PRO A 83 3.90 13.77 6.59
N SER A 84 3.60 14.60 5.59
CA SER A 84 3.10 15.97 5.80
C SER A 84 1.77 16.12 5.07
N TYR A 85 1.73 16.74 3.89
CA TYR A 85 0.55 16.75 3.03
C TYR A 85 0.39 15.46 2.25
N MET A 86 1.49 14.72 2.11
CA MET A 86 1.55 13.49 1.34
C MET A 86 2.12 12.38 2.19
N ILE A 87 1.76 11.15 1.84
CA ILE A 87 2.33 9.95 2.45
C ILE A 87 2.87 9.06 1.33
N GLU A 88 4.07 8.56 1.53
CA GLU A 88 4.75 7.76 0.52
C GLU A 88 5.07 6.38 1.08
N PHE A 89 4.78 5.36 0.28
CA PHE A 89 5.08 3.98 0.63
C PHE A 89 5.96 3.33 -0.43
N GLU A 90 6.85 2.49 0.04
CA GLU A 90 7.63 1.60 -0.81
C GLU A 90 7.18 0.17 -0.55
N TYR A 91 7.12 -0.63 -1.61
CA TYR A 91 6.66 -2.01 -1.55
C TYR A 91 7.71 -2.95 -2.10
N SER A 92 7.84 -4.11 -1.46
CA SER A 92 8.64 -5.20 -1.99
C SER A 92 7.78 -6.44 -1.98
N ILE A 93 7.75 -7.16 -3.08
CA ILE A 93 7.06 -8.44 -3.18
C ILE A 93 8.10 -9.52 -3.37
N LEU A 94 8.08 -10.52 -2.48
CA LEU A 94 9.02 -11.62 -2.46
C LEU A 94 8.29 -12.94 -2.68
N ARG A 95 8.93 -13.85 -3.40
CA ARG A 95 8.53 -15.23 -3.50
C ARG A 95 9.77 -16.08 -3.19
N ASP A 96 9.65 -16.96 -2.18
CA ASP A 96 10.77 -17.79 -1.74
C ASP A 96 12.03 -16.97 -1.43
N ASN A 97 11.85 -15.83 -0.74
CA ASN A 97 12.89 -14.88 -0.37
C ASN A 97 13.55 -14.16 -1.56
N GLU A 98 13.03 -14.32 -2.77
CA GLU A 98 13.51 -13.62 -3.95
C GLU A 98 12.61 -12.42 -4.24
N LEU A 99 13.22 -11.24 -4.42
CA LEU A 99 12.49 -10.03 -4.78
C LEU A 99 12.00 -10.14 -6.23
N ILE A 100 10.68 -10.15 -6.43
CA ILE A 100 10.09 -10.27 -7.76
C ILE A 100 9.48 -8.97 -8.28
N THR A 101 9.10 -8.06 -7.37
CA THR A 101 8.49 -6.78 -7.77
C THR A 101 8.82 -5.72 -6.73
N LYS A 102 9.13 -4.51 -7.20
CA LYS A 102 9.24 -3.32 -6.36
C LYS A 102 8.16 -2.32 -6.75
N GLY A 103 7.65 -1.61 -5.77
CA GLY A 103 6.64 -0.61 -6.01
C GLY A 103 6.82 0.64 -5.17
N TYR A 104 6.12 1.70 -5.58
CA TYR A 104 6.12 2.97 -4.88
C TYR A 104 4.78 3.64 -5.14
N THR A 105 4.19 4.20 -4.09
CA THR A 105 3.00 5.05 -4.23
C THR A 105 3.17 6.32 -3.42
N LYS A 106 2.65 7.40 -3.97
CA LYS A 106 2.50 8.67 -3.27
C LYS A 106 1.02 8.98 -3.22
N LEU A 107 0.52 9.29 -2.04
CA LEU A 107 -0.87 9.62 -1.81
C LEU A 107 -0.92 11.00 -1.16
N VAL A 108 -2.03 11.72 -1.37
CA VAL A 108 -2.24 13.02 -0.76
C VAL A 108 -3.42 12.93 0.19
N PHE A 109 -3.30 13.61 1.35
CA PHE A 109 -4.42 13.72 2.28
C PHE A 109 -5.35 14.82 1.79
N LEU A 110 -6.61 14.47 1.56
CA LEU A 110 -7.64 15.42 1.13
C LEU A 110 -8.78 15.47 2.13
N ASN A 111 -9.34 16.66 2.29
CA ASN A 111 -10.63 16.83 2.96
C ASN A 111 -11.71 16.44 1.96
N SER A 112 -12.55 15.46 2.30
CA SER A 112 -13.57 14.93 1.39
C SER A 112 -14.67 15.94 1.03
N LYS A 113 -14.88 16.94 1.89
CA LYS A 113 -15.91 17.97 1.66
C LYS A 113 -15.43 19.08 0.74
N THR A 114 -14.17 19.49 0.89
CA THR A 114 -13.60 20.61 0.13
C THR A 114 -12.73 20.17 -1.03
N ASN A 115 -12.32 18.91 -1.07
CA ASN A 115 -11.34 18.34 -2.02
C ASN A 115 -10.00 19.08 -2.02
N LYS A 116 -9.67 19.70 -0.89
CA LYS A 116 -8.39 20.41 -0.75
C LYS A 116 -7.41 19.57 0.06
N PRO A 117 -6.10 19.68 -0.26
CA PRO A 117 -5.07 19.00 0.52
C PRO A 117 -5.09 19.47 1.97
N ILE A 118 -4.85 18.53 2.87
CA ILE A 118 -4.69 18.78 4.29
C ILE A 118 -3.41 18.10 4.78
N ARG A 119 -2.90 18.53 5.91
CA ARG A 119 -1.77 17.86 6.52
C ARG A 119 -2.19 16.50 7.05
N CYS A 120 -1.24 15.58 7.15
CA CYS A 120 -1.46 14.30 7.78
C CYS A 120 -2.18 14.52 9.12
N PRO A 121 -3.33 13.87 9.33
CA PRO A 121 -4.04 14.03 10.60
C PRO A 121 -3.16 13.69 11.80
N LYS A 122 -3.35 14.44 12.87
CA LYS A 122 -2.54 14.28 14.07
C LYS A 122 -2.60 12.86 14.63
N PHE A 123 -3.78 12.22 14.59
CA PHE A 123 -3.94 10.87 15.14
C PHE A 123 -3.07 9.84 14.39
N ILE A 124 -2.84 10.06 13.08
CA ILE A 124 -1.94 9.20 12.29
C ILE A 124 -0.50 9.52 12.64
N LEU A 125 -0.16 10.81 12.64
CA LEU A 125 1.20 11.28 12.88
C LEU A 125 1.69 10.85 14.28
N ASP A 126 0.83 10.94 15.28
CA ASP A 126 1.16 10.54 16.64
C ASP A 126 1.47 9.04 16.72
N LYS A 127 0.75 8.20 15.99
CA LYS A 127 1.00 6.76 15.94
C LYS A 127 2.35 6.46 15.30
N ILE A 128 2.71 7.18 14.25
CA ILE A 128 3.99 7.01 13.57
C ILE A 128 5.14 7.39 14.48
N VAL A 129 5.03 8.51 15.19
CA VAL A 129 6.07 9.00 16.08
C VAL A 129 6.24 8.08 17.29
N LEU A 130 5.13 7.60 17.86
CA LEU A 130 5.15 6.72 19.05
C LEU A 130 5.73 5.34 18.73
N ASP A 131 5.58 4.87 17.51
CA ASP A 131 6.04 3.55 17.09
C ASP A 131 7.53 3.54 16.70
N LYS A 132 8.18 4.68 16.77
CA LYS A 132 9.62 4.79 16.61
C LYS A 132 10.31 4.44 17.91
#